data_ae7d26aa612a7717b2d3d4fe85d0f160
#
_entry.id   ae7d26aa612a7717b2d3d4fe85d0f160
#
_cell.length_a   1.000
_cell.length_b   1.000
_cell.length_c   1.000
_cell.angle_alpha   90.00
_cell.angle_beta   90.00
_cell.angle_gamma   90.00
#
_symmetry.space_group_name_H-M   'P 1'
#
loop_
_entity.id
_entity.type
_entity.pdbx_description
1 polymer ?
#
loop_
_entity_poly.entity_id
_entity_poly.type
_entity_poly.pdbx_seq_one_letter_code
_entity_poly.pdbx_strand_id
1 'polypeptide(L)'
;GKTTLVNLLMRFYEVDGGRILLDGVDVQDVPRQRLRAQTGMVLQDAVLFGGTIRENIRYGRLDASDEEVLEAATATYVDRFVHTLPDGYDTVIEQDAENISAGERQLITIARAFLARPRVLILDEATSSVDTRTEVLVQRAMAALRSDRTSFVIAHRLSTIRDADVILVMEGGDIVEQGSHEELLAAEGAYARLYRSQFAGGADDEG
;
A
#
# COMPACT_ATOMS: atom_id res chain seq x y z
N GLY A 1 -12.65 -5.19 -11.47
CA GLY A 1 -13.20 -5.63 -10.16
C GLY A 1 -12.37 -5.11 -8.98
N LYS A 2 -11.01 -5.10 -9.05
CA LYS A 2 -10.14 -4.72 -7.91
C LYS A 2 -10.41 -3.31 -7.40
N THR A 3 -10.46 -2.31 -8.25
CA THR A 3 -10.76 -0.91 -7.89
C THR A 3 -12.17 -0.78 -7.28
N THR A 4 -13.15 -1.51 -7.81
CA THR A 4 -14.50 -1.52 -7.27
C THR A 4 -14.52 -2.06 -5.83
N LEU A 5 -13.81 -3.16 -5.58
CA LEU A 5 -13.68 -3.73 -4.23
C LEU A 5 -13.09 -2.72 -3.25
N VAL A 6 -11.99 -2.05 -3.63
CA VAL A 6 -11.36 -0.99 -2.83
C VAL A 6 -12.35 0.14 -2.53
N ASN A 7 -13.07 0.60 -3.55
CA ASN A 7 -14.04 1.67 -3.40
C ASN A 7 -15.22 1.30 -2.46
N LEU A 8 -15.64 0.04 -2.48
CA LEU A 8 -16.65 -0.47 -1.57
C LEU A 8 -16.12 -0.57 -0.13
N LEU A 9 -14.89 -1.06 0.07
CA LEU A 9 -14.24 -1.11 1.39
C LEU A 9 -14.08 0.29 2.01
N MET A 10 -13.74 1.29 1.20
CA MET A 10 -13.63 2.69 1.61
C MET A 10 -14.97 3.42 1.69
N ARG A 11 -16.04 2.73 1.30
CA ARG A 11 -17.39 3.29 1.22
C ARG A 11 -17.44 4.58 0.39
N PHE A 12 -16.73 4.58 -0.77
CA PHE A 12 -16.93 5.58 -1.81
C PHE A 12 -18.25 5.33 -2.55
N TYR A 13 -18.68 4.07 -2.63
CA TYR A 13 -19.97 3.61 -3.11
C TYR A 13 -20.64 2.76 -2.04
N GLU A 14 -21.96 2.79 -1.99
CA GLU A 14 -22.75 1.86 -1.18
C GLU A 14 -22.92 0.53 -1.93
N VAL A 15 -23.05 -0.56 -1.19
CA VAL A 15 -23.36 -1.86 -1.78
C VAL A 15 -24.83 -1.91 -2.17
N ASP A 16 -25.14 -2.48 -3.34
CA ASP A 16 -26.52 -2.69 -3.80
C ASP A 16 -27.20 -3.85 -3.06
N GLY A 17 -26.41 -4.74 -2.47
CA GLY A 17 -26.88 -5.86 -1.67
C GLY A 17 -25.75 -6.52 -0.89
N GLY A 18 -26.09 -7.37 0.06
CA GLY A 18 -25.10 -7.92 0.99
C GLY A 18 -24.63 -6.90 2.03
N ARG A 19 -23.50 -7.19 2.69
CA ARG A 19 -22.92 -6.31 3.71
C ARG A 19 -21.42 -6.51 3.82
N ILE A 20 -20.71 -5.46 4.22
CA ILE A 20 -19.29 -5.49 4.53
C ILE A 20 -19.15 -5.27 6.04
N LEU A 21 -18.49 -6.18 6.72
CA LEU A 21 -18.26 -6.10 8.16
C LEU A 21 -16.80 -5.76 8.46
N LEU A 22 -16.60 -4.79 9.35
CA LEU A 22 -15.30 -4.47 9.95
C LEU A 22 -15.37 -4.79 11.44
N ASP A 23 -14.61 -5.78 11.90
CA ASP A 23 -14.67 -6.30 13.27
C ASP A 23 -16.10 -6.67 13.71
N GLY A 24 -16.89 -7.25 12.79
CA GLY A 24 -18.28 -7.67 13.03
C GLY A 24 -19.33 -6.57 12.95
N VAL A 25 -18.91 -5.31 12.72
CA VAL A 25 -19.81 -4.16 12.59
C VAL A 25 -20.02 -3.85 11.10
N ASP A 26 -21.27 -3.67 10.68
CA ASP A 26 -21.55 -3.27 9.29
C ASP A 26 -20.97 -1.87 9.01
N VAL A 27 -20.21 -1.75 7.94
CA VAL A 27 -19.62 -0.46 7.56
C VAL A 27 -20.67 0.61 7.24
N GLN A 28 -21.90 0.21 6.91
CA GLN A 28 -23.01 1.13 6.68
C GLN A 28 -23.51 1.77 7.98
N ASP A 29 -23.36 1.09 9.11
CA ASP A 29 -23.76 1.59 10.44
C ASP A 29 -22.73 2.52 11.07
N VAL A 30 -21.56 2.68 10.45
CA VAL A 30 -20.48 3.54 10.92
C VAL A 30 -20.43 4.84 10.10
N PRO A 31 -20.25 6.02 10.72
CA PRO A 31 -20.01 7.25 9.97
C PRO A 31 -18.82 7.11 9.01
N ARG A 32 -18.97 7.52 7.75
CA ARG A 32 -17.92 7.40 6.71
C ARG A 32 -16.57 7.96 7.15
N GLN A 33 -16.60 9.10 7.84
CA GLN A 33 -15.39 9.73 8.35
C GLN A 33 -14.66 8.83 9.36
N ARG A 34 -15.41 8.16 10.25
CA ARG A 34 -14.84 7.23 11.24
C ARG A 34 -14.27 5.97 10.59
N LEU A 35 -14.94 5.44 9.58
CA LEU A 35 -14.45 4.30 8.80
C LEU A 35 -13.12 4.65 8.10
N ARG A 36 -13.09 5.78 7.41
CA ARG A 36 -11.89 6.24 6.68
C ARG A 36 -10.72 6.59 7.60
N ALA A 37 -10.98 7.11 8.80
CA ALA A 37 -9.94 7.34 9.79
C ALA A 37 -9.27 6.05 10.29
N GLN A 38 -9.91 4.89 10.10
CA GLN A 38 -9.36 3.56 10.46
C GLN A 38 -8.67 2.88 9.28
N THR A 39 -8.76 3.44 8.08
CA THR A 39 -8.23 2.86 6.85
C THR A 39 -7.12 3.73 6.29
N GLY A 40 -5.95 3.15 6.07
CA GLY A 40 -4.85 3.78 5.36
C GLY A 40 -4.80 3.32 3.91
N MET A 41 -4.34 4.20 3.02
CA MET A 41 -4.21 3.89 1.61
C MET A 41 -2.85 4.34 1.10
N VAL A 42 -2.14 3.46 0.41
CA VAL A 42 -0.94 3.76 -0.36
C VAL A 42 -1.18 3.34 -1.79
N LEU A 43 -1.33 4.33 -2.66
CA LEU A 43 -1.59 4.11 -4.09
C LEU A 43 -0.29 4.15 -4.89
N GLN A 44 -0.35 3.62 -6.11
CA GLN A 44 0.75 3.67 -7.08
C GLN A 44 1.22 5.10 -7.34
N ASP A 45 0.27 6.02 -7.58
CA ASP A 45 0.57 7.43 -7.79
C ASP A 45 0.69 8.14 -6.43
N ALA A 46 1.94 8.27 -5.98
CA ALA A 46 2.26 8.96 -4.74
C ALA A 46 2.01 10.46 -4.86
N VAL A 47 0.89 10.94 -4.30
CA VAL A 47 0.55 12.35 -4.29
C VAL A 47 1.15 13.04 -3.07
N LEU A 48 1.97 14.07 -3.32
CA LEU A 48 2.50 14.97 -2.30
C LEU A 48 1.82 16.34 -2.41
N PHE A 49 1.73 17.01 -1.27
CA PHE A 49 1.16 18.35 -1.18
C PHE A 49 2.28 19.39 -1.14
N GLY A 50 2.00 20.60 -1.57
CA GLY A 50 2.91 21.73 -1.37
C GLY A 50 3.26 21.91 0.11
N GLY A 51 4.54 22.18 0.40
CA GLY A 51 5.07 22.26 1.75
C GLY A 51 6.30 21.37 1.94
N THR A 52 6.77 21.22 3.16
CA THR A 52 7.98 20.46 3.48
C THR A 52 7.75 18.95 3.48
N ILE A 53 8.83 18.16 3.42
CA ILE A 53 8.78 16.70 3.62
C ILE A 53 8.14 16.39 4.98
N ARG A 54 8.54 17.09 6.04
CA ARG A 54 7.98 16.96 7.39
C ARG A 54 6.47 17.14 7.40
N GLU A 55 5.96 18.20 6.78
CA GLU A 55 4.53 18.48 6.69
C GLU A 55 3.79 17.41 5.91
N ASN A 56 4.37 16.91 4.84
CA ASN A 56 3.80 15.82 4.05
C ASN A 56 3.65 14.52 4.85
N ILE A 57 4.61 14.18 5.71
CA ILE A 57 4.49 13.03 6.62
C ILE A 57 3.43 13.30 7.68
N ARG A 58 3.46 14.49 8.30
CA ARG A 58 2.50 14.90 9.35
C ARG A 58 1.07 14.94 8.87
N TYR A 59 0.84 15.05 7.56
CA TYR A 59 -0.50 14.97 6.99
C TYR A 59 -1.23 13.66 7.31
N GLY A 60 -0.51 12.59 7.66
CA GLY A 60 -1.08 11.35 8.16
C GLY A 60 -1.78 11.49 9.51
N ARG A 61 -1.28 12.40 10.37
CA ARG A 61 -1.87 12.76 11.67
C ARG A 61 -1.39 14.14 12.07
N LEU A 62 -2.26 15.14 11.93
CA LEU A 62 -1.93 16.56 12.04
C LEU A 62 -1.47 16.98 13.43
N ASP A 63 -1.89 16.28 14.47
CA ASP A 63 -1.51 16.50 15.88
C ASP A 63 -0.26 15.73 16.32
N ALA A 64 0.41 15.03 15.40
CA ALA A 64 1.63 14.31 15.70
C ALA A 64 2.78 15.26 16.07
N SER A 65 3.55 14.87 17.10
CA SER A 65 4.77 15.59 17.47
C SER A 65 5.87 15.41 16.42
N ASP A 66 6.91 16.24 16.50
CA ASP A 66 8.07 16.12 15.62
C ASP A 66 8.78 14.78 15.80
N GLU A 67 8.85 14.29 17.05
CA GLU A 67 9.43 12.99 17.36
C GLU A 67 8.67 11.87 16.69
N GLU A 68 7.34 11.87 16.72
CA GLU A 68 6.50 10.86 16.06
C GLU A 68 6.64 10.89 14.53
N VAL A 69 6.80 12.08 13.94
CA VAL A 69 7.07 12.24 12.52
C VAL A 69 8.43 11.63 12.16
N LEU A 70 9.46 11.88 12.96
CA LEU A 70 10.80 11.32 12.75
C LEU A 70 10.84 9.80 12.95
N GLU A 71 10.11 9.28 13.95
CA GLU A 71 9.95 7.82 14.14
C GLU A 71 9.33 7.17 12.90
N ALA A 72 8.25 7.73 12.37
CA ALA A 72 7.60 7.24 11.15
C ALA A 72 8.54 7.29 9.95
N ALA A 73 9.28 8.39 9.79
CA ALA A 73 10.26 8.58 8.72
C ALA A 73 11.39 7.55 8.79
N THR A 74 11.90 7.27 9.98
CA THR A 74 12.96 6.29 10.21
C THR A 74 12.47 4.87 9.94
N ALA A 75 11.28 4.51 10.47
CA ALA A 75 10.68 3.20 10.27
C ALA A 75 10.41 2.88 8.79
N THR A 76 10.24 3.89 7.97
CA THR A 76 9.92 3.80 6.54
C THR A 76 11.06 4.23 5.62
N TYR A 77 12.27 4.36 6.16
CA TYR A 77 13.51 4.68 5.41
C TYR A 77 13.53 6.04 4.70
N VAL A 78 12.65 6.97 5.04
CA VAL A 78 12.70 8.35 4.53
C VAL A 78 13.98 9.05 4.96
N ASP A 79 14.47 8.77 6.16
CA ASP A 79 15.72 9.31 6.71
C ASP A 79 16.92 9.07 5.77
N ARG A 80 16.92 7.95 5.02
CA ARG A 80 18.03 7.56 4.14
C ARG A 80 18.35 8.58 3.05
N PHE A 81 17.34 9.19 2.45
CA PHE A 81 17.56 10.19 1.42
C PHE A 81 17.51 11.63 1.97
N VAL A 82 16.67 11.87 2.98
CA VAL A 82 16.50 13.22 3.55
C VAL A 82 17.82 13.80 4.04
N HIS A 83 18.73 12.98 4.63
CA HIS A 83 20.04 13.43 5.06
C HIS A 83 20.96 13.86 3.90
N THR A 84 20.63 13.56 2.66
CA THR A 84 21.39 14.03 1.48
C THR A 84 20.90 15.38 0.97
N LEU A 85 19.74 15.84 1.44
CA LEU A 85 19.15 17.12 1.05
C LEU A 85 19.70 18.26 1.91
N PRO A 86 19.96 19.45 1.34
CA PRO A 86 20.51 20.59 2.08
C PRO A 86 19.66 21.00 3.28
N ASP A 87 18.34 21.01 3.14
CA ASP A 87 17.38 21.45 4.16
C ASP A 87 16.76 20.26 4.93
N GLY A 88 17.22 19.02 4.67
CA GLY A 88 16.73 17.83 5.35
C GLY A 88 15.21 17.68 5.27
N TYR A 89 14.56 17.47 6.41
CA TYR A 89 13.09 17.34 6.50
C TYR A 89 12.33 18.62 6.17
N ASP A 90 13.00 19.77 6.21
CA ASP A 90 12.41 21.08 5.91
C ASP A 90 12.55 21.45 4.41
N THR A 91 13.09 20.53 3.61
CA THR A 91 13.10 20.63 2.15
C THR A 91 11.68 20.80 1.63
N VAL A 92 11.46 21.91 0.92
CA VAL A 92 10.15 22.22 0.30
C VAL A 92 9.98 21.38 -0.95
N ILE A 93 8.83 20.73 -1.06
CA ILE A 93 8.43 19.96 -2.24
C ILE A 93 7.92 20.95 -3.29
N GLU A 94 8.57 20.97 -4.44
CA GLU A 94 8.21 21.84 -5.56
C GLU A 94 6.88 21.41 -6.19
N GLN A 95 6.32 22.34 -6.98
CA GLN A 95 5.12 22.04 -7.76
C GLN A 95 5.43 20.84 -8.68
N ASP A 96 4.50 19.87 -8.70
CA ASP A 96 4.67 18.57 -9.39
C ASP A 96 5.75 17.63 -8.78
N ALA A 97 6.34 18.00 -7.65
CA ALA A 97 7.35 17.24 -6.91
C ALA A 97 8.55 16.79 -7.77
N GLU A 98 9.00 17.63 -8.72
CA GLU A 98 10.11 17.32 -9.63
C GLU A 98 11.46 17.18 -8.91
N ASN A 99 11.62 17.84 -7.75
CA ASN A 99 12.82 17.76 -6.92
C ASN A 99 12.90 16.49 -6.04
N ILE A 100 11.90 15.61 -6.12
CA ILE A 100 11.82 14.35 -5.36
C ILE A 100 11.58 13.20 -6.34
N SER A 101 12.41 12.16 -6.30
CA SER A 101 12.26 10.98 -7.17
C SER A 101 10.96 10.21 -6.89
N ALA A 102 10.52 9.38 -7.84
CA ALA A 102 9.31 8.57 -7.70
C ALA A 102 9.36 7.65 -6.47
N GLY A 103 10.49 7.02 -6.21
CA GLY A 103 10.68 6.16 -5.04
C GLY A 103 10.67 6.93 -3.72
N GLU A 104 11.30 8.10 -3.66
CA GLU A 104 11.30 8.98 -2.49
C GLU A 104 9.88 9.50 -2.19
N ARG A 105 9.12 9.88 -3.22
CA ARG A 105 7.70 10.24 -3.08
C ARG A 105 6.90 9.09 -2.46
N GLN A 106 7.15 7.87 -2.92
CA GLN A 106 6.49 6.67 -2.40
C GLN A 106 6.86 6.43 -0.93
N LEU A 107 8.14 6.57 -0.54
CA LEU A 107 8.57 6.46 0.85
C LEU A 107 7.88 7.50 1.75
N ILE A 108 7.74 8.75 1.30
CA ILE A 108 7.03 9.80 2.05
C ILE A 108 5.55 9.43 2.23
N THR A 109 4.87 8.92 1.20
CA THR A 109 3.47 8.48 1.32
C THR A 109 3.30 7.27 2.23
N ILE A 110 4.26 6.34 2.24
CA ILE A 110 4.29 5.22 3.18
C ILE A 110 4.48 5.74 4.61
N ALA A 111 5.38 6.69 4.85
CA ALA A 111 5.59 7.32 6.16
C ALA A 111 4.32 8.04 6.66
N ARG A 112 3.61 8.73 5.78
CA ARG A 112 2.30 9.32 6.06
C ARG A 112 1.30 8.28 6.55
N ALA A 113 1.17 7.16 5.83
CA ALA A 113 0.29 6.06 6.20
C ALA A 113 0.74 5.38 7.50
N PHE A 114 2.05 5.26 7.73
CA PHE A 114 2.62 4.69 8.95
C PHE A 114 2.28 5.54 10.17
N LEU A 115 2.43 6.86 10.07
CA LEU A 115 2.11 7.83 11.12
C LEU A 115 0.61 7.85 11.47
N ALA A 116 -0.25 7.65 10.48
CA ALA A 116 -1.70 7.59 10.67
C ALA A 116 -2.16 6.40 11.53
N ARG A 117 -1.35 5.34 11.64
CA ARG A 117 -1.62 4.12 12.41
C ARG A 117 -2.99 3.50 12.11
N PRO A 118 -3.35 3.29 10.83
CA PRO A 118 -4.64 2.69 10.47
C PRO A 118 -4.71 1.23 10.91
N ARG A 119 -5.92 0.71 11.11
CA ARG A 119 -6.17 -0.72 11.38
C ARG A 119 -6.24 -1.56 10.12
N VAL A 120 -6.73 -0.96 9.05
CA VAL A 120 -6.87 -1.58 7.73
C VAL A 120 -6.02 -0.81 6.73
N LEU A 121 -5.30 -1.52 5.90
CA LEU A 121 -4.47 -0.96 4.84
C LEU A 121 -4.97 -1.41 3.47
N ILE A 122 -4.96 -0.48 2.53
CA ILE A 122 -5.16 -0.74 1.11
C ILE A 122 -3.90 -0.29 0.40
N LEU A 123 -3.21 -1.24 -0.22
CA LEU A 123 -1.91 -1.03 -0.83
C LEU A 123 -1.95 -1.40 -2.31
N ASP A 124 -1.43 -0.52 -3.16
CA ASP A 124 -1.21 -0.81 -4.58
C ASP A 124 0.30 -0.86 -4.84
N GLU A 125 0.80 -2.03 -5.22
CA GLU A 125 2.24 -2.31 -5.35
C GLU A 125 2.83 -2.00 -6.72
N ALA A 126 2.18 -1.28 -7.59
CA ALA A 126 2.76 -0.95 -8.88
C ALA A 126 3.98 -0.01 -8.72
N THR A 127 5.18 -0.53 -9.02
CA THR A 127 6.48 0.16 -8.84
C THR A 127 7.25 0.33 -10.15
N SER A 128 6.58 0.53 -11.26
CA SER A 128 7.18 0.50 -12.61
C SER A 128 8.21 1.62 -12.91
N SER A 129 8.45 2.57 -12.01
CA SER A 129 9.28 3.77 -12.27
C SER A 129 10.36 4.04 -11.21
N VAL A 130 10.68 3.06 -10.37
CA VAL A 130 11.63 3.24 -9.25
C VAL A 130 12.92 2.50 -9.55
N ASP A 131 14.08 3.13 -9.27
CA ASP A 131 15.37 2.47 -9.38
C ASP A 131 15.50 1.30 -8.38
N THR A 132 16.31 0.30 -8.72
CA THR A 132 16.41 -0.96 -7.95
C THR A 132 16.79 -0.75 -6.49
N ARG A 133 17.65 0.24 -6.18
CA ARG A 133 18.10 0.50 -4.80
C ARG A 133 16.96 1.07 -3.95
N THR A 134 16.27 2.08 -4.45
CA THR A 134 15.12 2.69 -3.78
C THR A 134 13.95 1.71 -3.71
N GLU A 135 13.77 0.86 -4.70
CA GLU A 135 12.77 -0.19 -4.71
C GLU A 135 12.88 -1.13 -3.50
N VAL A 136 14.10 -1.55 -3.14
CA VAL A 136 14.33 -2.37 -1.93
C VAL A 136 13.88 -1.64 -0.67
N LEU A 137 14.12 -0.33 -0.57
CA LEU A 137 13.68 0.47 0.58
C LEU A 137 12.15 0.59 0.62
N VAL A 138 11.51 0.82 -0.51
CA VAL A 138 10.05 0.86 -0.63
C VAL A 138 9.43 -0.47 -0.17
N GLN A 139 9.99 -1.61 -0.60
CA GLN A 139 9.49 -2.93 -0.17
C GLN A 139 9.63 -3.15 1.34
N ARG A 140 10.76 -2.76 1.92
CA ARG A 140 10.96 -2.84 3.37
C ARG A 140 10.02 -1.93 4.15
N ALA A 141 9.79 -0.71 3.65
CA ALA A 141 8.84 0.23 4.23
C ALA A 141 7.41 -0.30 4.17
N MET A 142 7.01 -0.91 3.03
CA MET A 142 5.71 -1.56 2.88
C MET A 142 5.55 -2.76 3.82
N ALA A 143 6.60 -3.57 4.01
CA ALA A 143 6.58 -4.67 4.97
C ALA A 143 6.41 -4.17 6.41
N ALA A 144 7.14 -3.12 6.81
CA ALA A 144 6.99 -2.48 8.11
C ALA A 144 5.59 -1.89 8.32
N LEU A 145 5.01 -1.28 7.27
CA LEU A 145 3.67 -0.73 7.33
C LEU A 145 2.60 -1.82 7.52
N ARG A 146 2.77 -3.00 6.92
CA ARG A 146 1.82 -4.13 7.00
C ARG A 146 1.86 -4.88 8.33
N SER A 147 2.96 -4.78 9.08
CA SER A 147 3.12 -5.51 10.35
C SER A 147 1.96 -5.25 11.30
N ASP A 148 1.37 -6.34 11.84
CA ASP A 148 0.26 -6.33 12.80
C ASP A 148 -1.04 -5.64 12.30
N ARG A 149 -1.30 -5.65 10.99
CA ARG A 149 -2.47 -5.00 10.40
C ARG A 149 -3.12 -5.88 9.33
N THR A 150 -4.44 -5.72 9.20
CA THR A 150 -5.16 -6.28 8.06
C THR A 150 -4.85 -5.47 6.81
N SER A 151 -4.29 -6.12 5.79
CA SER A 151 -3.86 -5.45 4.57
C SER A 151 -4.51 -6.08 3.35
N PHE A 152 -5.15 -5.24 2.52
CA PHE A 152 -5.59 -5.58 1.18
C PHE A 152 -4.52 -5.09 0.21
N VAL A 153 -3.85 -6.01 -0.48
CA VAL A 153 -2.76 -5.69 -1.38
C VAL A 153 -3.17 -6.01 -2.82
N ILE A 154 -3.12 -5.02 -3.69
CA ILE A 154 -3.16 -5.25 -5.14
C ILE A 154 -1.75 -5.62 -5.54
N ALA A 155 -1.47 -6.92 -5.55
CA ALA A 155 -0.13 -7.44 -5.71
C ALA A 155 0.25 -7.51 -7.19
N HIS A 156 1.43 -7.02 -7.50
CA HIS A 156 2.11 -7.14 -8.79
C HIS A 156 3.41 -7.93 -8.69
N ARG A 157 3.79 -8.35 -7.47
CA ARG A 157 5.01 -9.10 -7.18
C ARG A 157 4.70 -10.49 -6.72
N LEU A 158 5.50 -11.43 -7.20
CA LEU A 158 5.38 -12.84 -6.83
C LEU A 158 5.54 -13.06 -5.31
N SER A 159 6.53 -12.41 -4.68
CA SER A 159 6.76 -12.52 -3.24
C SER A 159 5.53 -12.11 -2.42
N THR A 160 4.93 -10.97 -2.76
CA THR A 160 3.73 -10.48 -2.06
C THR A 160 2.55 -11.43 -2.20
N ILE A 161 2.39 -12.03 -3.39
CA ILE A 161 1.31 -13.01 -3.63
C ILE A 161 1.56 -14.28 -2.80
N ARG A 162 2.80 -14.79 -2.80
CA ARG A 162 3.15 -16.01 -2.05
C ARG A 162 3.02 -15.87 -0.55
N ASP A 163 3.37 -14.69 -0.03
CA ASP A 163 3.39 -14.41 1.42
C ASP A 163 2.03 -13.93 1.95
N ALA A 164 0.99 -13.85 1.10
CA ALA A 164 -0.35 -13.49 1.52
C ALA A 164 -1.05 -14.62 2.27
N ASP A 165 -1.71 -14.31 3.38
CA ASP A 165 -2.51 -15.29 4.13
C ASP A 165 -3.70 -15.82 3.29
N VAL A 166 -4.31 -14.93 2.50
CA VAL A 166 -5.42 -15.25 1.60
C VAL A 166 -5.24 -14.51 0.29
N ILE A 167 -5.31 -15.23 -0.81
CA ILE A 167 -5.33 -14.70 -2.16
C ILE A 167 -6.76 -14.75 -2.69
N LEU A 168 -7.24 -13.63 -3.24
CA LEU A 168 -8.52 -13.53 -3.92
C LEU A 168 -8.28 -13.41 -5.43
N VAL A 169 -8.76 -14.39 -6.20
CA VAL A 169 -8.69 -14.35 -7.66
C VAL A 169 -10.00 -13.82 -8.20
N MET A 170 -9.93 -12.75 -9.01
CA MET A 170 -11.11 -12.07 -9.54
C MET A 170 -11.13 -12.16 -11.06
N GLU A 171 -12.24 -12.63 -11.60
CA GLU A 171 -12.55 -12.65 -13.05
C GLU A 171 -13.95 -12.09 -13.30
N GLY A 172 -14.12 -11.23 -14.28
CA GLY A 172 -15.41 -10.68 -14.66
C GLY A 172 -16.15 -9.85 -13.56
N GLY A 173 -15.50 -9.57 -12.43
CA GLY A 173 -16.10 -8.88 -11.27
C GLY A 173 -16.39 -9.81 -10.10
N ASP A 174 -16.34 -11.11 -10.32
CA ASP A 174 -16.57 -12.12 -9.29
C ASP A 174 -15.26 -12.63 -8.69
N ILE A 175 -15.31 -13.07 -7.43
CA ILE A 175 -14.22 -13.84 -6.80
C ILE A 175 -14.42 -15.30 -7.21
N VAL A 176 -13.55 -15.78 -8.10
CA VAL A 176 -13.65 -17.15 -8.66
C VAL A 176 -12.86 -18.17 -7.85
N GLU A 177 -11.82 -17.73 -7.14
CA GLU A 177 -11.02 -18.58 -6.25
C GLU A 177 -10.55 -17.78 -5.05
N GLN A 178 -10.37 -18.45 -3.91
CA GLN A 178 -9.73 -17.91 -2.72
C GLN A 178 -9.00 -19.01 -1.95
N GLY A 179 -7.85 -18.65 -1.37
CA GLY A 179 -7.03 -19.58 -0.59
C GLY A 179 -5.60 -19.10 -0.45
N SER A 180 -4.75 -19.92 0.14
CA SER A 180 -3.31 -19.69 0.17
C SER A 180 -2.67 -19.98 -1.20
N HIS A 181 -1.42 -19.53 -1.37
CA HIS A 181 -0.64 -19.81 -2.56
C HIS A 181 -0.58 -21.33 -2.89
N GLU A 182 -0.30 -22.15 -1.89
CA GLU A 182 -0.15 -23.59 -2.06
C GLU A 182 -1.48 -24.27 -2.43
N GLU A 183 -2.58 -23.90 -1.74
CA GLU A 183 -3.91 -24.42 -2.03
C GLU A 183 -4.36 -24.10 -3.45
N LEU A 184 -4.17 -22.86 -3.88
CA LEU A 184 -4.59 -22.41 -5.21
C LEU A 184 -3.72 -22.99 -6.34
N LEU A 185 -2.43 -23.25 -6.09
CA LEU A 185 -1.59 -23.96 -7.05
C LEU A 185 -2.03 -25.42 -7.20
N ALA A 186 -2.31 -26.08 -6.07
CA ALA A 186 -2.75 -27.48 -6.05
C ALA A 186 -4.12 -27.67 -6.72
N ALA A 187 -4.99 -26.66 -6.66
CA ALA A 187 -6.30 -26.68 -7.31
C ALA A 187 -6.23 -26.58 -8.85
N GLU A 188 -5.07 -26.20 -9.41
CA GLU A 188 -4.82 -26.06 -10.86
C GLU A 188 -5.84 -25.17 -11.61
N GLY A 189 -6.44 -24.23 -10.90
CA GLY A 189 -7.50 -23.34 -11.38
C GLY A 189 -7.00 -22.08 -12.10
N ALA A 190 -7.77 -20.99 -11.98
CA ALA A 190 -7.46 -19.69 -12.60
C ALA A 190 -6.14 -19.12 -12.05
N TYR A 191 -5.92 -19.22 -10.74
CA TYR A 191 -4.69 -18.80 -10.11
C TYR A 191 -3.45 -19.52 -10.67
N ALA A 192 -3.49 -20.85 -10.73
CA ALA A 192 -2.36 -21.64 -11.23
C ALA A 192 -2.01 -21.31 -12.68
N ARG A 193 -3.04 -21.09 -13.54
CA ARG A 193 -2.83 -20.63 -14.91
C ARG A 193 -2.16 -19.26 -14.97
N LEU A 194 -2.67 -18.29 -14.19
CA LEU A 194 -2.12 -16.93 -14.11
C LEU A 194 -0.66 -16.96 -13.61
N TYR A 195 -0.42 -17.71 -12.55
CA TYR A 195 0.90 -17.87 -11.96
C TYR A 195 1.92 -18.40 -12.98
N ARG A 196 1.58 -19.49 -13.68
CA ARG A 196 2.45 -20.07 -14.72
C ARG A 196 2.69 -19.13 -15.88
N SER A 197 1.70 -18.35 -16.29
CA SER A 197 1.85 -17.41 -17.42
C SER A 197 2.69 -16.18 -17.10
N GLN A 198 2.66 -15.69 -15.85
CA GLN A 198 3.33 -14.45 -15.47
C GLN A 198 4.67 -14.67 -14.77
N PHE A 199 4.85 -15.78 -14.09
CA PHE A 199 5.98 -15.98 -13.18
C PHE A 199 6.82 -17.23 -13.45
N ALA A 200 6.31 -18.24 -14.14
CA ALA A 200 7.08 -19.44 -14.48
C ALA A 200 8.01 -19.23 -15.71
N GLY A 201 7.79 -18.19 -16.50
CA GLY A 201 8.66 -17.82 -17.63
C GLY A 201 9.95 -17.08 -17.25
N GLY A 202 10.11 -16.70 -15.96
CA GLY A 202 11.29 -15.96 -15.47
C GLY A 202 12.31 -16.82 -14.72
N ALA A 203 12.09 -18.12 -14.59
CA ALA A 203 12.98 -19.01 -13.84
C ALA A 203 14.14 -19.60 -14.66
N ASP A 204 14.18 -19.37 -15.97
CA ASP A 204 15.18 -19.98 -16.87
C ASP A 204 16.36 -19.03 -17.23
N ASP A 205 16.44 -17.82 -16.65
CA ASP A 205 17.50 -16.84 -16.98
C ASP A 205 18.52 -16.58 -15.85
N GLU A 206 18.54 -17.40 -14.79
CA GLU A 206 19.66 -17.42 -13.81
C GLU A 206 20.36 -18.79 -13.83
N GLY A 207 21.16 -18.98 -14.88
CA GLY A 207 22.13 -20.08 -15.05
C GLY A 207 23.55 -19.53 -15.16
#